data_48906866a382169d32bbba31e8826a5a
#
_entry.id   48906866a382169d32bbba31e8826a5a
#
_cell.length_a   1.000
_cell.length_b   1.000
_cell.length_c   1.000
_cell.angle_alpha   90.00
_cell.angle_beta   90.00
_cell.angle_gamma   90.00
#
_symmetry.space_group_name_H-M   'P 1'
#
loop_
_entity.id
_entity.type
_entity.pdbx_description
1 polymer ?
#
loop_
_entity_poly.entity_id
_entity_poly.type
_entity_poly.pdbx_seq_one_letter_code
_entity_poly.pdbx_strand_id
1 'polypeptide(L)'
;LQFKLLREDIQVESVETYDLSSSKQTVSYVRIKNFQIDTSRELRNKLGSLNMVDGVILDLRNNPGGLLEEAIRVSDLFLPGKKRIVSTKGTVVSSVHDAKQLFAGDHLLNIPLVLLINRGSASAAEIVAAALKQNERAIVIGEQSFGKGTVQTLWDLKDGSGLKLTIGE
;
A
#
# COMPACT_ATOMS: atom_id res chain seq x y z
N LEU A 1 -5.98 4.24 42.59
CA LEU A 1 -4.72 4.20 41.83
C LEU A 1 -4.75 5.35 40.85
N GLN A 2 -3.80 6.29 40.91
CA GLN A 2 -3.60 7.34 39.96
C GLN A 2 -2.43 6.97 39.04
N PHE A 3 -2.63 7.00 37.72
CA PHE A 3 -1.59 6.81 36.72
C PHE A 3 -1.26 8.12 36.05
N LYS A 4 0.02 8.47 35.99
CA LYS A 4 0.50 9.59 35.21
C LYS A 4 0.90 9.07 33.84
N LEU A 5 0.12 9.44 32.79
CA LEU A 5 0.41 9.08 31.40
C LEU A 5 1.08 10.28 30.71
N LEU A 6 2.18 10.02 30.03
CA LEU A 6 2.82 10.96 29.13
C LEU A 6 2.38 10.60 27.70
N ARG A 7 2.01 11.63 26.92
CA ARG A 7 1.76 11.46 25.50
C ARG A 7 3.10 11.48 24.78
N GLU A 8 3.34 10.45 23.98
CA GLU A 8 4.52 10.33 23.13
C GLU A 8 4.07 9.93 21.71
N ASP A 9 4.87 10.30 20.72
CA ASP A 9 4.67 9.84 19.36
C ASP A 9 5.09 8.38 19.23
N ILE A 10 4.12 7.50 19.07
CA ILE A 10 4.36 6.08 18.88
C ILE A 10 4.44 5.80 17.39
N GLN A 11 5.62 5.43 16.91
CA GLN A 11 5.78 4.90 15.55
C GLN A 11 5.39 3.43 15.54
N VAL A 12 4.24 3.14 14.95
CA VAL A 12 3.78 1.76 14.75
C VAL A 12 4.23 1.31 13.37
N GLU A 13 5.03 0.25 13.29
CA GLU A 13 5.41 -0.34 12.01
C GLU A 13 4.19 -0.75 11.20
N SER A 14 4.11 -0.25 9.96
CA SER A 14 3.05 -0.59 9.01
C SER A 14 3.40 -1.79 8.14
N VAL A 15 4.67 -2.14 8.05
CA VAL A 15 5.19 -3.22 7.20
C VAL A 15 5.93 -4.25 8.04
N GLU A 16 5.57 -5.51 7.88
CA GLU A 16 6.27 -6.66 8.47
C GLU A 16 6.88 -7.52 7.36
N THR A 17 8.05 -8.08 7.61
CA THR A 17 8.72 -8.99 6.66
C THR A 17 9.12 -10.28 7.34
N TYR A 18 8.93 -11.38 6.63
CA TYR A 18 9.34 -12.72 7.07
C TYR A 18 10.05 -13.43 5.92
N ASP A 19 11.09 -14.16 6.25
CA ASP A 19 11.80 -15.01 5.31
C ASP A 19 11.10 -16.38 5.23
N LEU A 20 10.64 -16.75 4.04
CA LEU A 20 10.04 -18.05 3.74
C LEU A 20 10.98 -18.90 2.88
N SER A 21 12.27 -18.62 2.92
CA SER A 21 13.26 -19.29 2.09
C SER A 21 13.39 -20.77 2.41
N SER A 22 13.70 -21.54 1.38
CA SER A 22 14.06 -22.95 1.45
C SER A 22 15.48 -23.15 0.94
N SER A 23 15.98 -24.38 0.95
CA SER A 23 17.29 -24.71 0.38
C SER A 23 17.38 -24.45 -1.15
N LYS A 24 16.27 -24.23 -1.84
CA LYS A 24 16.21 -24.08 -3.30
C LYS A 24 15.72 -22.69 -3.75
N GLN A 25 15.00 -21.96 -2.93
CA GLN A 25 14.36 -20.70 -3.29
C GLN A 25 14.34 -19.74 -2.10
N THR A 26 14.57 -18.48 -2.38
CA THR A 26 14.50 -17.39 -1.42
C THR A 26 13.21 -16.59 -1.67
N VAL A 27 12.24 -16.70 -0.77
CA VAL A 27 10.95 -16.01 -0.89
C VAL A 27 10.75 -15.09 0.29
N SER A 28 10.46 -13.83 0.03
CA SER A 28 10.10 -12.87 1.07
C SER A 28 8.59 -12.71 1.18
N TYR A 29 8.08 -12.90 2.38
CA TYR A 29 6.72 -12.54 2.73
C TYR A 29 6.71 -11.16 3.37
N VAL A 30 5.91 -10.26 2.81
CA VAL A 30 5.78 -8.87 3.23
C VAL A 30 4.32 -8.57 3.52
N ARG A 31 4.02 -8.15 4.73
CA ARG A 31 2.68 -7.75 5.13
C ARG A 31 2.60 -6.24 5.33
N ILE A 32 1.65 -5.59 4.66
CA ILE A 32 1.29 -4.20 4.94
C ILE A 32 0.00 -4.19 5.74
N LYS A 33 0.08 -3.73 7.00
CA LYS A 33 -1.07 -3.71 7.92
C LYS A 33 -2.06 -2.59 7.61
N ASN A 34 -1.55 -1.44 7.24
CA ASN A 34 -2.30 -0.25 6.83
C ASN A 34 -1.39 0.69 6.03
N PHE A 35 -1.98 1.73 5.41
CA PHE A 35 -1.24 2.76 4.67
C PHE A 35 -1.19 4.05 5.50
N GLN A 36 -0.18 4.18 6.32
CA GLN A 36 0.14 5.38 7.10
C GLN A 36 1.32 6.16 6.48
N ILE A 37 1.63 7.32 7.01
CA ILE A 37 2.80 8.11 6.58
C ILE A 37 4.04 7.21 6.61
N ASP A 38 4.83 7.27 5.53
CA ASP A 38 6.08 6.53 5.35
C ASP A 38 5.97 5.01 5.10
N THR A 39 4.78 4.43 4.96
CA THR A 39 4.62 3.00 4.63
C THR A 39 5.41 2.59 3.38
N SER A 40 5.40 3.41 2.33
CA SER A 40 6.16 3.16 1.10
C SER A 40 7.67 3.19 1.32
N ARG A 41 8.14 4.10 2.17
CA ARG A 41 9.57 4.18 2.55
C ARG A 41 9.99 2.99 3.40
N GLU A 42 9.15 2.60 4.35
CA GLU A 42 9.37 1.42 5.18
C GLU A 42 9.46 0.15 4.33
N LEU A 43 8.49 -0.05 3.43
CA LEU A 43 8.47 -1.15 2.48
C LEU A 43 9.74 -1.19 1.61
N ARG A 44 10.11 -0.07 1.02
CA ARG A 44 11.31 0.04 0.18
C ARG A 44 12.58 -0.34 0.94
N ASN A 45 12.73 0.15 2.17
CA ASN A 45 13.90 -0.15 3.00
C ASN A 45 13.97 -1.65 3.32
N LYS A 46 12.83 -2.25 3.69
CA LYS A 46 12.75 -3.68 3.99
C LYS A 46 13.03 -4.53 2.74
N LEU A 47 12.46 -4.18 1.59
CA LEU A 47 12.75 -4.87 0.32
C LEU A 47 14.20 -4.66 -0.16
N GLY A 48 14.75 -3.47 0.03
CA GLY A 48 16.14 -3.16 -0.33
C GLY A 48 17.18 -3.87 0.52
N SER A 49 16.82 -4.30 1.73
CA SER A 49 17.69 -5.10 2.61
C SER A 49 17.66 -6.59 2.27
N LEU A 50 16.72 -7.04 1.42
CA LEU A 50 16.63 -8.43 0.99
C LEU A 50 17.65 -8.67 -0.11
N ASN A 51 18.68 -9.45 0.20
CA ASN A 51 19.64 -9.91 -0.80
C ASN A 51 18.95 -10.90 -1.73
N MET A 52 18.85 -10.54 -3.02
CA MET A 52 18.39 -11.40 -4.11
C MET A 52 17.34 -12.44 -3.71
N VAL A 53 16.07 -12.05 -3.74
CA VAL A 53 14.94 -12.98 -3.53
C VAL A 53 14.38 -13.43 -4.88
N ASP A 54 13.96 -14.70 -4.94
CA ASP A 54 13.36 -15.30 -6.14
C ASP A 54 11.88 -14.92 -6.31
N GLY A 55 11.26 -14.38 -5.26
CA GLY A 55 9.86 -13.94 -5.29
C GLY A 55 9.43 -13.19 -4.04
N VAL A 56 8.35 -12.43 -4.17
CA VAL A 56 7.70 -11.69 -3.07
C VAL A 56 6.24 -12.07 -2.95
N ILE A 57 5.81 -12.33 -1.73
CA ILE A 57 4.39 -12.43 -1.37
C ILE A 57 4.04 -11.15 -0.63
N LEU A 58 3.19 -10.31 -1.23
CA LEU A 58 2.69 -9.08 -0.62
C LEU A 58 1.30 -9.34 -0.01
N ASP A 59 1.20 -9.30 1.31
CA ASP A 59 -0.06 -9.58 2.02
C ASP A 59 -0.77 -8.29 2.43
N LEU A 60 -1.95 -8.08 1.84
CA LEU A 60 -2.87 -7.00 2.16
C LEU A 60 -4.16 -7.51 2.83
N ARG A 61 -4.18 -8.74 3.32
CA ARG A 61 -5.35 -9.27 4.03
C ARG A 61 -5.58 -8.52 5.33
N ASN A 62 -6.84 -8.16 5.60
CA ASN A 62 -7.27 -7.34 6.74
C ASN A 62 -6.61 -5.94 6.79
N ASN A 63 -6.14 -5.44 5.65
CA ASN A 63 -5.63 -4.09 5.52
C ASN A 63 -6.82 -3.15 5.20
N PRO A 64 -7.23 -2.26 6.12
CA PRO A 64 -8.42 -1.39 5.92
C PRO A 64 -8.14 -0.22 4.97
N GLY A 65 -6.93 -0.13 4.42
CA GLY A 65 -6.48 0.98 3.61
C GLY A 65 -5.69 2.02 4.40
N GLY A 66 -5.89 3.28 4.07
CA GLY A 66 -5.20 4.42 4.66
C GLY A 66 -4.98 5.54 3.64
N LEU A 67 -3.78 6.10 3.61
CA LEU A 67 -3.43 7.24 2.76
C LEU A 67 -3.34 6.84 1.28
N LEU A 68 -4.07 7.57 0.43
CA LEU A 68 -4.03 7.39 -1.03
C LEU A 68 -2.61 7.54 -1.59
N GLU A 69 -1.89 8.56 -1.15
CA GLU A 69 -0.53 8.83 -1.61
C GLU A 69 0.42 7.66 -1.33
N GLU A 70 0.26 6.99 -0.19
CA GLU A 70 1.08 5.84 0.16
C GLU A 70 0.74 4.61 -0.70
N ALA A 71 -0.54 4.41 -1.03
CA ALA A 71 -0.93 3.37 -1.98
C ALA A 71 -0.33 3.61 -3.38
N ILE A 72 -0.34 4.87 -3.85
CA ILE A 72 0.27 5.25 -5.12
C ILE A 72 1.78 4.96 -5.09
N ARG A 73 2.49 5.39 -4.03
CA ARG A 73 3.93 5.16 -3.88
C ARG A 73 4.29 3.68 -3.76
N VAL A 74 3.50 2.90 -3.02
CA VAL A 74 3.68 1.45 -2.92
C VAL A 74 3.49 0.77 -4.28
N SER A 75 2.46 1.17 -5.04
CA SER A 75 2.24 0.65 -6.38
C SER A 75 3.40 1.00 -7.33
N ASP A 76 3.93 2.22 -7.21
CA ASP A 76 5.05 2.72 -8.02
C ASP A 76 6.34 1.91 -7.82
N LEU A 77 6.54 1.28 -6.64
CA LEU A 77 7.69 0.40 -6.39
C LEU A 77 7.73 -0.83 -7.31
N PHE A 78 6.58 -1.29 -7.77
CA PHE A 78 6.44 -2.54 -8.52
C PHE A 78 6.05 -2.35 -9.99
N LEU A 79 5.70 -1.13 -10.40
CA LEU A 79 5.23 -0.85 -11.75
C LEU A 79 6.27 -0.08 -12.56
N PRO A 80 6.48 -0.45 -13.84
CA PRO A 80 7.28 0.37 -14.74
C PRO A 80 6.57 1.70 -15.01
N GLY A 81 7.34 2.71 -15.35
CA GLY A 81 6.81 4.06 -15.61
C GLY A 81 5.67 4.10 -16.63
N LYS A 82 4.77 5.06 -16.47
CA LYS A 82 3.58 5.32 -17.31
C LYS A 82 2.44 4.29 -17.16
N LYS A 83 2.54 3.31 -16.27
CA LYS A 83 1.44 2.40 -15.97
C LYS A 83 0.44 3.07 -15.05
N ARG A 84 -0.86 2.97 -15.36
CA ARG A 84 -1.93 3.55 -14.55
C ARG A 84 -2.00 2.90 -13.17
N ILE A 85 -1.95 3.72 -12.11
CA ILE A 85 -2.16 3.27 -10.73
C ILE A 85 -3.62 3.48 -10.34
N VAL A 86 -4.08 4.72 -10.41
CA VAL A 86 -5.45 5.08 -10.03
C VAL A 86 -5.91 6.33 -10.78
N SER A 87 -7.19 6.43 -11.04
CA SER A 87 -7.84 7.68 -11.42
C SER A 87 -8.97 7.97 -10.44
N THR A 88 -9.08 9.22 -10.01
CA THR A 88 -10.19 9.67 -9.18
C THR A 88 -11.07 10.61 -10.00
N LYS A 89 -12.37 10.47 -9.87
CA LYS A 89 -13.35 11.34 -10.51
C LYS A 89 -14.22 11.97 -9.44
N GLY A 90 -14.14 13.27 -9.33
CA GLY A 90 -14.97 14.05 -8.42
C GLY A 90 -15.72 15.14 -9.15
N THR A 91 -16.68 15.77 -8.47
CA THR A 91 -17.48 16.87 -9.02
C THR A 91 -16.63 18.11 -9.32
N VAL A 92 -15.60 18.34 -8.52
CA VAL A 92 -14.74 19.54 -8.60
C VAL A 92 -13.34 19.20 -9.08
N VAL A 93 -12.79 18.06 -8.64
CA VAL A 93 -11.42 17.66 -8.95
C VAL A 93 -11.41 16.23 -9.47
N SER A 94 -10.75 16.03 -10.59
CA SER A 94 -10.42 14.71 -11.11
C SER A 94 -8.90 14.61 -11.23
N SER A 95 -8.34 13.48 -10.87
CA SER A 95 -6.90 13.25 -10.96
C SER A 95 -6.57 11.89 -11.55
N VAL A 96 -5.38 11.82 -12.14
CA VAL A 96 -4.84 10.61 -12.74
C VAL A 96 -3.42 10.41 -12.21
N HIS A 97 -3.16 9.24 -11.69
CA HIS A 97 -1.86 8.87 -11.13
C HIS A 97 -1.31 7.67 -11.90
N ASP A 98 -0.23 7.92 -12.60
CA ASP A 98 0.54 6.90 -13.31
C ASP A 98 1.86 6.65 -12.59
N ALA A 99 2.39 5.45 -12.70
CA ALA A 99 3.70 5.09 -12.15
C ALA A 99 4.79 5.98 -12.75
N LYS A 100 5.66 6.50 -11.89
CA LYS A 100 6.79 7.37 -12.25
C LYS A 100 8.11 6.64 -12.20
N GLN A 101 8.12 5.44 -11.60
CA GLN A 101 9.33 4.64 -11.36
C GLN A 101 10.41 5.40 -10.58
N LEU A 102 9.97 6.26 -9.65
CA LEU A 102 10.88 7.15 -8.92
C LEU A 102 11.82 6.38 -7.98
N PHE A 103 11.46 5.16 -7.58
CA PHE A 103 12.14 4.42 -6.52
C PHE A 103 12.36 2.93 -6.82
N ALA A 104 11.81 2.41 -7.90
CA ALA A 104 11.97 1.01 -8.23
C ALA A 104 13.40 0.75 -8.72
N GLY A 105 14.17 -0.01 -7.96
CA GLY A 105 15.31 -0.70 -8.54
C GLY A 105 14.81 -1.69 -9.58
N ASP A 106 15.53 -1.88 -10.68
CA ASP A 106 15.11 -2.76 -11.79
C ASP A 106 14.75 -4.18 -11.34
N HIS A 107 15.33 -4.65 -10.22
CA HIS A 107 15.04 -5.97 -9.66
C HIS A 107 13.59 -6.11 -9.16
N LEU A 108 12.99 -5.08 -8.57
CA LEU A 108 11.61 -5.13 -8.08
C LEU A 108 10.58 -5.18 -9.23
N LEU A 109 10.93 -4.68 -10.41
CA LEU A 109 10.04 -4.72 -11.57
C LEU A 109 9.86 -6.11 -12.16
N ASN A 110 10.88 -6.97 -12.02
CA ASN A 110 10.94 -8.27 -12.68
C ASN A 110 10.74 -9.45 -11.71
N ILE A 111 10.76 -9.21 -10.40
CA ILE A 111 10.60 -10.26 -9.41
C ILE A 111 9.18 -10.85 -9.47
N PRO A 112 9.01 -12.18 -9.43
CA PRO A 112 7.69 -12.79 -9.25
C PRO A 112 6.97 -12.23 -8.04
N LEU A 113 5.74 -11.74 -8.23
CA LEU A 113 4.95 -11.09 -7.20
C LEU A 113 3.57 -11.73 -7.06
N VAL A 114 3.27 -12.19 -5.87
CA VAL A 114 1.94 -12.67 -5.48
C VAL A 114 1.34 -11.69 -4.48
N LEU A 115 0.09 -11.33 -4.67
CA LEU A 115 -0.64 -10.43 -3.80
C LEU A 115 -1.78 -11.19 -3.10
N LEU A 116 -1.83 -11.12 -1.78
CA LEU A 116 -2.89 -11.73 -0.98
C LEU A 116 -3.90 -10.68 -0.52
N ILE A 117 -5.18 -10.93 -0.78
CA ILE A 117 -6.29 -10.08 -0.35
C ILE A 117 -7.41 -10.91 0.28
N ASN A 118 -8.27 -10.25 1.06
CA ASN A 118 -9.50 -10.83 1.59
C ASN A 118 -10.58 -9.75 1.78
N ARG A 119 -11.70 -10.11 2.35
CA ARG A 119 -12.83 -9.19 2.62
C ARG A 119 -12.49 -8.00 3.51
N GLY A 120 -11.41 -8.09 4.30
CA GLY A 120 -10.89 -6.99 5.12
C GLY A 120 -9.92 -6.06 4.37
N SER A 121 -9.58 -6.36 3.11
CA SER A 121 -8.77 -5.49 2.25
C SER A 121 -9.66 -4.39 1.67
N ALA A 122 -9.38 -3.13 1.99
CA ALA A 122 -10.26 -2.01 1.62
C ALA A 122 -9.48 -0.76 1.16
N SER A 123 -10.14 0.10 0.35
CA SER A 123 -9.68 1.45 0.00
C SER A 123 -8.26 1.44 -0.60
N ALA A 124 -7.25 2.04 0.05
CA ALA A 124 -5.86 2.07 -0.42
C ALA A 124 -5.28 0.68 -0.75
N ALA A 125 -5.68 -0.37 0.00
CA ALA A 125 -5.28 -1.74 -0.30
C ALA A 125 -5.89 -2.24 -1.62
N GLU A 126 -7.11 -1.81 -1.94
CA GLU A 126 -7.78 -2.15 -3.20
C GLU A 126 -7.13 -1.43 -4.38
N ILE A 127 -6.65 -0.20 -4.18
CA ILE A 127 -5.91 0.55 -5.20
C ILE A 127 -4.64 -0.21 -5.59
N VAL A 128 -3.83 -0.64 -4.60
CA VAL A 128 -2.62 -1.42 -4.86
C VAL A 128 -2.97 -2.73 -5.57
N ALA A 129 -3.99 -3.45 -5.09
CA ALA A 129 -4.40 -4.71 -5.69
C ALA A 129 -4.88 -4.53 -7.14
N ALA A 130 -5.71 -3.54 -7.40
CA ALA A 130 -6.20 -3.24 -8.75
C ALA A 130 -5.07 -2.79 -9.68
N ALA A 131 -4.20 -1.89 -9.23
CA ALA A 131 -3.07 -1.40 -10.01
C ALA A 131 -2.14 -2.53 -10.43
N LEU A 132 -1.74 -3.39 -9.50
CA LEU A 132 -0.83 -4.50 -9.80
C LEU A 132 -1.49 -5.60 -10.65
N LYS A 133 -2.78 -5.89 -10.41
CA LYS A 133 -3.54 -6.87 -11.19
C LYS A 133 -3.78 -6.41 -12.63
N GLN A 134 -4.30 -5.18 -12.81
CA GLN A 134 -4.67 -4.66 -14.13
C GLN A 134 -3.46 -4.42 -15.03
N ASN A 135 -2.30 -4.15 -14.45
CA ASN A 135 -1.05 -4.05 -15.18
C ASN A 135 -0.32 -5.39 -15.34
N GLU A 136 -0.97 -6.50 -14.99
CA GLU A 136 -0.41 -7.87 -15.10
C GLU A 136 0.90 -8.04 -14.34
N ARG A 137 1.10 -7.24 -13.28
CA ARG A 137 2.33 -7.23 -12.50
C ARG A 137 2.35 -8.28 -11.40
N ALA A 138 1.19 -8.61 -10.84
CA ALA A 138 1.05 -9.57 -9.74
C ALA A 138 -0.08 -10.56 -9.99
N ILE A 139 0.11 -11.77 -9.49
CA ILE A 139 -0.97 -12.75 -9.34
C ILE A 139 -1.69 -12.44 -8.04
N VAL A 140 -2.99 -12.14 -8.13
CA VAL A 140 -3.82 -11.85 -6.96
C VAL A 140 -4.54 -13.11 -6.51
N ILE A 141 -4.37 -13.47 -5.24
CA ILE A 141 -4.94 -14.67 -4.62
C ILE A 141 -5.74 -14.29 -3.37
N GLY A 142 -6.85 -14.95 -3.15
CA GLY A 142 -7.65 -14.81 -1.94
C GLY A 142 -9.12 -14.61 -2.22
N GLU A 143 -9.79 -13.81 -1.41
CA GLU A 143 -11.21 -13.52 -1.48
C GLU A 143 -11.46 -12.14 -2.09
N GLN A 144 -12.72 -11.89 -2.48
CA GLN A 144 -13.15 -10.56 -2.91
C GLN A 144 -12.89 -9.53 -1.81
N SER A 145 -12.31 -8.38 -2.20
CA SER A 145 -12.07 -7.25 -1.31
C SER A 145 -13.36 -6.54 -0.90
N PHE A 146 -13.26 -5.58 0.00
CA PHE A 146 -14.39 -4.87 0.60
C PHE A 146 -15.24 -4.09 -0.40
N GLY A 147 -14.64 -3.46 -1.41
CA GLY A 147 -15.34 -2.67 -2.43
C GLY A 147 -15.54 -1.20 -2.05
N LYS A 148 -14.59 -0.58 -1.36
CA LYS A 148 -14.66 0.86 -1.03
C LYS A 148 -14.02 1.70 -2.13
N GLY A 149 -14.84 2.19 -3.08
CA GLY A 149 -14.42 3.03 -4.21
C GLY A 149 -14.44 4.54 -3.95
N THR A 150 -14.69 5.00 -2.72
CA THR A 150 -14.82 6.44 -2.42
C THR A 150 -13.52 7.02 -1.88
N VAL A 151 -13.18 8.24 -2.35
CA VAL A 151 -12.06 9.05 -1.85
C VAL A 151 -12.57 10.09 -0.87
N GLN A 152 -11.94 10.14 0.32
CA GLN A 152 -12.29 11.06 1.40
C GLN A 152 -11.10 11.95 1.71
N THR A 153 -11.37 13.23 1.99
CA THR A 153 -10.38 14.20 2.47
C THR A 153 -10.77 14.70 3.84
N LEU A 154 -9.79 14.89 4.69
CA LEU A 154 -9.93 15.51 6.00
C LEU A 154 -9.41 16.95 5.90
N TRP A 155 -10.22 17.89 6.37
CA TRP A 155 -9.83 19.30 6.52
C TRP A 155 -9.78 19.64 8.00
N ASP A 156 -8.67 20.18 8.44
CA ASP A 156 -8.55 20.77 9.77
C ASP A 156 -9.20 22.14 9.79
N LEU A 157 -10.11 22.36 10.73
CA LEU A 157 -10.82 23.61 10.90
C LEU A 157 -10.07 24.51 11.92
N LYS A 158 -10.34 25.82 11.86
CA LYS A 158 -9.64 26.82 12.71
C LYS A 158 -9.84 26.63 14.21
N ASP A 159 -10.91 25.96 14.59
CA ASP A 159 -11.28 25.66 15.98
C ASP A 159 -10.65 24.34 16.50
N GLY A 160 -9.81 23.69 15.68
CA GLY A 160 -9.16 22.41 15.99
C GLY A 160 -10.01 21.19 15.72
N SER A 161 -11.24 21.36 15.20
CA SER A 161 -12.06 20.25 14.71
C SER A 161 -11.67 19.82 13.31
N GLY A 162 -12.07 18.61 12.90
CA GLY A 162 -11.80 18.08 11.57
C GLY A 162 -13.09 17.80 10.79
N LEU A 163 -13.12 18.18 9.52
CA LEU A 163 -14.20 17.87 8.60
C LEU A 163 -13.76 16.80 7.59
N LYS A 164 -14.43 15.65 7.62
CA LYS A 164 -14.18 14.55 6.68
C LYS A 164 -15.28 14.48 5.64
N LEU A 165 -14.93 14.69 4.37
CA LEU A 165 -15.88 14.67 3.25
C LEU A 165 -15.44 13.68 2.18
N THR A 166 -16.40 13.02 1.54
CA THR A 166 -16.20 12.28 0.30
C THR A 166 -16.11 13.28 -0.84
N ILE A 167 -15.01 13.26 -1.59
CA ILE A 167 -14.72 14.21 -2.67
C ILE A 167 -14.73 13.59 -4.06
N GLY A 168 -14.80 12.25 -4.15
CA GLY A 168 -14.80 11.55 -5.43
C GLY A 168 -14.83 10.03 -5.27
N GLU A 169 -14.84 9.37 -6.42
CA GLU A 169 -14.77 7.92 -6.62
C GLU A 169 -13.56 7.54 -7.46
#